data_73061c10568bd9806483ddfca9b8e730
#
_entry.id   73061c10568bd9806483ddfca9b8e730
#
_cell.length_a   1.000
_cell.length_b   1.000
_cell.length_c   1.000
_cell.angle_alpha   90.00
_cell.angle_beta   90.00
_cell.angle_gamma   90.00
#
_symmetry.space_group_name_H-M   'P 1'
#
loop_
_entity.id
_entity.type
_entity.pdbx_description
1 polymer ?
#
loop_
_entity_poly.entity_id
_entity_poly.type
_entity_poly.pdbx_seq_one_letter_code
_entity_poly.pdbx_strand_id
1 'polypeptide(L)'
;MKNKIFHAFVLCFFIIVTTVAQQKKITVFAAGTEGHKSYRIPAIISLPGGKLFAFCEGRVNGSGDFGDINIVMKTSDDKGKTWSALRTIVDAGRLQAGNPAPVVDLTDPLYPSGRIFLFYNTGNNAEGEVRKGNGLREVWYKTSADGGLTWSKATNITLQVHRPRQPRVNAAYNFAEDWRSYANTPGHAMQFNSGNYKGRIFVAANHSAGEPRQHFTDYTANGFYTDDHGKTFTLSENVPVPGGNENMAVALSGSRLMLNFRNQRGDIKSRIVAISSNGGASWDTAYFDKNLPDPICQGSILQVGNNKGQNILAFCNAADTARRNLLTLRISFNDGRTWKKNIWLTKLLTGIKVIIPLIRTS
;
A
#
# COMPACT_ATOMS: atom_id res chain seq x y z
N MET A 1 -75.72 35.59 17.16
CA MET A 1 -75.14 34.58 16.21
C MET A 1 -73.66 34.88 16.04
N LYS A 2 -72.77 34.06 16.66
CA LYS A 2 -71.30 34.24 16.58
C LYS A 2 -70.73 33.13 15.66
N ASN A 3 -70.23 33.51 14.49
CA ASN A 3 -69.58 32.64 13.57
C ASN A 3 -68.15 32.29 14.08
N LYS A 4 -67.92 31.03 14.37
CA LYS A 4 -66.57 30.48 14.63
C LYS A 4 -65.97 30.04 13.32
N ILE A 5 -64.85 30.66 12.87
CA ILE A 5 -64.07 30.28 11.74
C ILE A 5 -63.03 29.26 12.26
N PHE A 6 -63.11 28.02 11.76
CA PHE A 6 -62.18 26.95 12.06
C PHE A 6 -61.04 27.02 11.04
N HIS A 7 -59.82 27.37 11.48
CA HIS A 7 -58.62 27.28 10.64
C HIS A 7 -58.04 25.85 10.74
N ALA A 8 -58.13 25.09 9.66
CA ALA A 8 -57.49 23.83 9.55
C ALA A 8 -56.02 24.04 9.14
N PHE A 9 -55.08 23.74 10.02
CA PHE A 9 -53.66 23.72 9.71
C PHE A 9 -53.33 22.38 9.01
N VAL A 10 -53.05 22.41 7.70
CA VAL A 10 -52.55 21.26 6.97
C VAL A 10 -51.03 21.20 7.19
N LEU A 11 -50.58 20.25 8.01
CA LEU A 11 -49.18 19.95 8.26
C LEU A 11 -48.64 19.07 7.13
N CYS A 12 -47.98 19.66 6.12
CA CYS A 12 -47.28 18.91 5.08
C CYS A 12 -46.00 18.29 5.65
N PHE A 13 -46.04 17.01 5.92
CA PHE A 13 -44.81 16.23 6.22
C PHE A 13 -44.00 16.01 4.93
N PHE A 14 -42.93 16.79 4.75
CA PHE A 14 -41.90 16.47 3.74
C PHE A 14 -41.07 15.28 4.20
N ILE A 15 -41.37 14.11 3.69
CA ILE A 15 -40.49 12.93 3.85
C ILE A 15 -39.28 13.17 2.95
N ILE A 16 -38.17 13.60 3.54
CA ILE A 16 -36.88 13.62 2.84
C ILE A 16 -36.41 12.18 2.70
N VAL A 17 -36.69 11.53 1.59
CA VAL A 17 -36.11 10.25 1.21
C VAL A 17 -34.67 10.51 0.83
N THR A 18 -33.75 10.36 1.76
CA THR A 18 -32.32 10.31 1.44
C THR A 18 -32.06 9.00 0.68
N THR A 19 -32.08 9.06 -0.63
CA THR A 19 -31.57 7.98 -1.48
C THR A 19 -30.07 7.88 -1.23
N VAL A 20 -29.66 6.88 -0.45
CA VAL A 20 -28.27 6.45 -0.40
C VAL A 20 -27.97 5.89 -1.78
N ALA A 21 -27.32 6.68 -2.63
CA ALA A 21 -26.86 6.24 -3.93
C ALA A 21 -25.99 5.00 -3.71
N GLN A 22 -26.45 3.84 -4.16
CA GLN A 22 -25.70 2.60 -4.09
C GLN A 22 -24.45 2.77 -4.95
N GLN A 23 -23.28 2.87 -4.34
CA GLN A 23 -22.03 3.12 -5.02
C GLN A 23 -21.74 1.95 -5.97
N LYS A 24 -21.76 2.19 -7.29
CA LYS A 24 -21.52 1.17 -8.31
C LYS A 24 -20.09 0.64 -8.16
N LYS A 25 -19.95 -0.64 -7.87
CA LYS A 25 -18.65 -1.34 -7.83
C LYS A 25 -18.20 -1.68 -9.24
N ILE A 26 -16.92 -1.41 -9.54
CA ILE A 26 -16.33 -1.73 -10.83
C ILE A 26 -15.21 -2.75 -10.57
N THR A 27 -15.28 -3.89 -11.25
CA THR A 27 -14.23 -4.92 -11.19
C THR A 27 -13.12 -4.52 -12.15
N VAL A 28 -11.92 -4.27 -11.61
CA VAL A 28 -10.73 -3.93 -12.41
C VAL A 28 -10.03 -5.19 -12.91
N PHE A 29 -9.83 -6.16 -12.04
CA PHE A 29 -9.21 -7.44 -12.35
C PHE A 29 -10.15 -8.57 -11.95
N ALA A 30 -10.53 -9.42 -12.88
CA ALA A 30 -11.42 -10.55 -12.66
C ALA A 30 -10.64 -11.87 -12.69
N ALA A 31 -10.71 -12.66 -11.63
CA ALA A 31 -10.07 -13.97 -11.59
C ALA A 31 -10.55 -14.87 -12.73
N GLY A 32 -9.63 -15.65 -13.31
CA GLY A 32 -9.90 -16.55 -14.43
C GLY A 32 -9.96 -15.85 -15.81
N THR A 33 -9.57 -14.57 -15.89
CA THR A 33 -9.55 -13.84 -17.17
C THR A 33 -8.13 -13.38 -17.52
N GLU A 34 -7.91 -12.95 -18.77
CA GLU A 34 -6.69 -12.31 -19.27
C GLU A 34 -5.41 -13.12 -18.94
N GLY A 35 -5.49 -14.45 -18.99
CA GLY A 35 -4.35 -15.36 -18.79
C GLY A 35 -3.97 -15.67 -17.35
N HIS A 36 -4.70 -15.19 -16.35
CA HIS A 36 -4.37 -15.36 -14.93
C HIS A 36 -5.52 -16.02 -14.17
N LYS A 37 -5.22 -17.04 -13.37
CA LYS A 37 -6.22 -17.71 -12.53
C LYS A 37 -6.68 -16.86 -11.35
N SER A 38 -5.81 -15.98 -10.85
CA SER A 38 -6.18 -15.06 -9.78
C SER A 38 -5.38 -13.77 -9.84
N TYR A 39 -5.91 -12.71 -9.20
CA TYR A 39 -5.26 -11.43 -9.04
C TYR A 39 -5.20 -11.08 -7.55
N ARG A 40 -4.01 -10.68 -7.08
CA ARG A 40 -3.82 -10.33 -5.67
C ARG A 40 -2.87 -9.14 -5.53
N ILE A 41 -2.71 -8.63 -4.32
CA ILE A 41 -1.78 -7.54 -3.96
C ILE A 41 -1.99 -6.30 -4.85
N PRO A 42 -3.20 -5.72 -4.85
CA PRO A 42 -3.50 -4.56 -5.69
C PRO A 42 -2.84 -3.29 -5.17
N ALA A 43 -2.43 -2.44 -6.10
CA ALA A 43 -1.94 -1.09 -5.86
C ALA A 43 -2.61 -0.12 -6.84
N ILE A 44 -2.82 1.13 -6.42
CA ILE A 44 -3.36 2.17 -7.30
C ILE A 44 -2.67 3.50 -7.04
N ILE A 45 -2.35 4.21 -8.12
CA ILE A 45 -1.85 5.59 -8.10
C ILE A 45 -2.58 6.43 -9.13
N SER A 46 -2.47 7.75 -9.02
CA SER A 46 -2.95 8.71 -10.02
C SER A 46 -1.84 9.64 -10.45
N LEU A 47 -1.84 10.02 -11.73
CA LEU A 47 -1.06 11.16 -12.22
C LEU A 47 -1.82 12.47 -11.99
N PRO A 48 -1.14 13.62 -12.00
CA PRO A 48 -1.78 14.91 -12.22
C PRO A 48 -2.70 14.85 -13.46
N GLY A 49 -3.89 15.44 -13.38
CA GLY A 49 -4.91 15.29 -14.43
C GLY A 49 -5.88 14.13 -14.23
N GLY A 50 -5.64 13.24 -13.25
CA GLY A 50 -6.61 12.24 -12.81
C GLY A 50 -6.58 10.91 -13.55
N LYS A 51 -5.60 10.65 -14.41
CA LYS A 51 -5.37 9.32 -14.98
C LYS A 51 -4.97 8.35 -13.86
N LEU A 52 -5.64 7.19 -13.80
CA LEU A 52 -5.41 6.17 -12.79
C LEU A 52 -4.59 5.01 -13.37
N PHE A 53 -3.77 4.41 -12.51
CA PHE A 53 -3.00 3.21 -12.78
C PHE A 53 -3.29 2.20 -11.68
N ALA A 54 -3.85 1.05 -12.05
CA ALA A 54 -4.05 -0.08 -11.14
C ALA A 54 -3.04 -1.16 -11.48
N PHE A 55 -2.30 -1.60 -10.48
CA PHE A 55 -1.35 -2.71 -10.57
C PHE A 55 -1.81 -3.85 -9.68
N CYS A 56 -1.43 -5.07 -10.00
CA CYS A 56 -1.54 -6.20 -9.09
C CYS A 56 -0.61 -7.35 -9.51
N GLU A 57 -0.53 -8.35 -8.66
CA GLU A 57 0.03 -9.65 -9.03
C GLU A 57 -1.01 -10.40 -9.87
N GLY A 58 -0.68 -10.69 -11.13
CA GLY A 58 -1.37 -11.64 -11.99
C GLY A 58 -0.77 -13.02 -11.78
N ARG A 59 -1.51 -13.94 -11.16
CA ARG A 59 -1.06 -15.29 -10.81
C ARG A 59 -1.56 -16.30 -11.83
N VAL A 60 -0.66 -16.85 -12.63
CA VAL A 60 -0.99 -17.66 -13.80
C VAL A 60 -1.65 -18.99 -13.39
N ASN A 61 -1.07 -19.70 -12.41
CA ASN A 61 -1.42 -21.08 -12.13
C ASN A 61 -2.37 -21.29 -10.94
N GLY A 62 -2.64 -20.27 -10.12
CA GLY A 62 -3.47 -20.42 -8.93
C GLY A 62 -3.54 -19.17 -8.08
N SER A 63 -3.79 -19.32 -6.77
CA SER A 63 -3.84 -18.22 -5.79
C SER A 63 -2.68 -18.22 -4.80
N GLY A 64 -1.74 -19.18 -4.92
CA GLY A 64 -0.56 -19.31 -4.06
C GLY A 64 0.35 -18.08 -4.11
N ASP A 65 1.12 -17.85 -3.06
CA ASP A 65 1.99 -16.67 -2.94
C ASP A 65 3.38 -16.88 -3.59
N PHE A 66 3.59 -18.02 -4.27
CA PHE A 66 4.79 -18.32 -5.04
C PHE A 66 4.42 -19.14 -6.30
N GLY A 67 5.16 -18.92 -7.39
CA GLY A 67 5.01 -19.57 -8.70
C GLY A 67 5.12 -18.54 -9.82
N ASP A 68 4.53 -18.84 -10.96
CA ASP A 68 4.43 -17.94 -12.11
C ASP A 68 3.50 -16.77 -11.75
N ILE A 69 4.11 -15.69 -11.29
CA ILE A 69 3.43 -14.47 -10.83
C ILE A 69 4.05 -13.26 -11.52
N ASN A 70 3.22 -12.54 -12.24
CA ASN A 70 3.60 -11.35 -13.00
C ASN A 70 3.05 -10.09 -12.33
N ILE A 71 3.69 -8.95 -12.55
CA ILE A 71 3.06 -7.66 -12.24
C ILE A 71 2.35 -7.15 -13.47
N VAL A 72 1.05 -6.98 -13.33
CA VAL A 72 0.15 -6.52 -14.38
C VAL A 72 -0.43 -5.16 -14.06
N MET A 73 -0.85 -4.43 -15.10
CA MET A 73 -1.35 -3.08 -15.00
C MET A 73 -2.57 -2.86 -15.89
N LYS A 74 -3.51 -2.04 -15.42
CA LYS A 74 -4.56 -1.39 -16.22
C LYS A 74 -4.59 0.10 -15.95
N THR A 75 -5.04 0.89 -16.92
CA THR A 75 -5.18 2.35 -16.79
C THR A 75 -6.62 2.80 -16.99
N SER A 76 -6.96 3.94 -16.41
CA SER A 76 -8.25 4.60 -16.60
C SER A 76 -8.06 6.09 -16.79
N ASP A 77 -8.68 6.65 -17.81
CA ASP A 77 -8.67 8.08 -18.13
C ASP A 77 -9.98 8.79 -17.71
N ASP A 78 -10.94 8.06 -17.14
CA ASP A 78 -12.29 8.52 -16.78
C ASP A 78 -12.61 8.37 -15.29
N LYS A 79 -11.58 8.49 -14.44
CA LYS A 79 -11.68 8.38 -12.97
C LYS A 79 -12.17 7.00 -12.50
N GLY A 80 -11.75 5.94 -13.21
CA GLY A 80 -12.02 4.54 -12.83
C GLY A 80 -13.37 4.00 -13.28
N LYS A 81 -14.10 4.70 -14.18
CA LYS A 81 -15.37 4.19 -14.73
C LYS A 81 -15.13 3.08 -15.74
N THR A 82 -14.10 3.22 -16.58
CA THR A 82 -13.63 2.19 -17.51
C THR A 82 -12.12 1.97 -17.35
N TRP A 83 -11.66 0.79 -17.77
CA TRP A 83 -10.27 0.39 -17.65
C TRP A 83 -9.76 -0.21 -18.96
N SER A 84 -8.49 0.03 -19.26
CA SER A 84 -7.81 -0.52 -20.43
C SER A 84 -7.72 -2.06 -20.40
N ALA A 85 -7.33 -2.66 -21.53
CA ALA A 85 -6.82 -4.03 -21.54
C ALA A 85 -5.63 -4.17 -20.57
N LEU A 86 -5.45 -5.39 -20.05
CA LEU A 86 -4.34 -5.73 -19.16
C LEU A 86 -3.01 -5.68 -19.90
N ARG A 87 -1.98 -5.18 -19.23
CA ARG A 87 -0.61 -5.20 -19.69
C ARG A 87 0.30 -5.82 -18.63
N THR A 88 1.15 -6.75 -19.02
CA THR A 88 2.22 -7.27 -18.17
C THR A 88 3.38 -6.27 -18.16
N ILE A 89 3.77 -5.80 -16.99
CA ILE A 89 4.86 -4.83 -16.79
C ILE A 89 6.15 -5.52 -16.34
N VAL A 90 6.00 -6.56 -15.51
CA VAL A 90 7.11 -7.41 -15.07
C VAL A 90 6.68 -8.86 -15.24
N ASP A 91 7.51 -9.60 -15.94
CA ASP A 91 7.42 -11.04 -16.10
C ASP A 91 8.74 -11.66 -15.58
N ALA A 92 8.66 -12.56 -14.62
CA ALA A 92 9.77 -13.28 -14.05
C ALA A 92 9.81 -14.76 -14.51
N GLY A 93 9.12 -15.08 -15.62
CA GLY A 93 8.96 -16.43 -16.14
C GLY A 93 8.16 -17.30 -15.17
N ARG A 94 8.70 -18.43 -14.77
CA ARG A 94 8.03 -19.33 -13.82
C ARG A 94 8.21 -18.94 -12.35
N LEU A 95 8.91 -17.83 -12.08
CA LEU A 95 9.20 -17.32 -10.75
C LEU A 95 8.25 -16.17 -10.38
N GLN A 96 8.38 -15.70 -9.16
CA GLN A 96 7.57 -14.64 -8.62
C GLN A 96 8.15 -13.26 -8.97
N ALA A 97 7.32 -12.39 -9.55
CA ALA A 97 7.41 -10.94 -9.43
C ALA A 97 6.20 -10.44 -8.65
N GLY A 98 6.41 -9.82 -7.49
CA GLY A 98 5.32 -9.48 -6.58
C GLY A 98 5.49 -8.18 -5.82
N ASN A 99 4.51 -7.87 -5.00
CA ASN A 99 4.48 -6.68 -4.14
C ASN A 99 4.68 -5.37 -4.92
N PRO A 100 3.87 -5.07 -5.94
CA PRO A 100 3.97 -3.80 -6.66
C PRO A 100 3.77 -2.63 -5.71
N ALA A 101 4.74 -1.72 -5.68
CA ALA A 101 4.74 -0.49 -4.88
C ALA A 101 4.97 0.73 -5.80
N PRO A 102 3.96 1.13 -6.58
CA PRO A 102 4.08 2.29 -7.46
C PRO A 102 4.08 3.59 -6.68
N VAL A 103 4.77 4.61 -7.22
CA VAL A 103 4.71 6.01 -6.77
C VAL A 103 5.00 6.94 -7.94
N VAL A 104 4.46 8.15 -7.91
CA VAL A 104 4.79 9.20 -8.89
C VAL A 104 5.77 10.17 -8.25
N ASP A 105 6.93 10.33 -8.89
CA ASP A 105 7.85 11.43 -8.60
C ASP A 105 7.38 12.68 -9.35
N LEU A 106 6.91 13.67 -8.59
CA LEU A 106 6.41 14.95 -9.10
C LEU A 106 7.42 16.10 -8.95
N THR A 107 8.62 15.79 -8.50
CA THR A 107 9.63 16.81 -8.15
C THR A 107 10.91 16.73 -8.96
N ASP A 108 11.08 15.69 -9.78
CA ASP A 108 12.22 15.55 -10.68
C ASP A 108 12.13 16.60 -11.80
N PRO A 109 13.07 17.56 -11.88
CA PRO A 109 13.03 18.62 -12.90
C PRO A 109 13.19 18.10 -14.34
N LEU A 110 13.73 16.89 -14.51
CA LEU A 110 13.87 16.25 -15.82
C LEU A 110 12.53 15.68 -16.32
N TYR A 111 11.55 15.51 -15.45
CA TYR A 111 10.24 14.92 -15.75
C TYR A 111 9.09 15.77 -15.19
N PRO A 112 8.85 16.97 -15.73
CA PRO A 112 7.88 17.93 -15.18
C PRO A 112 6.43 17.43 -15.20
N SER A 113 6.11 16.43 -16.02
CA SER A 113 4.80 15.75 -16.02
C SER A 113 4.72 14.61 -15.00
N GLY A 114 5.78 14.39 -14.22
CA GLY A 114 5.93 13.28 -13.28
C GLY A 114 6.53 12.04 -13.93
N ARG A 115 7.25 11.27 -13.11
CA ARG A 115 7.82 9.97 -13.47
C ARG A 115 7.27 8.90 -12.53
N ILE A 116 6.70 7.84 -13.09
CA ILE A 116 6.22 6.70 -12.29
C ILE A 116 7.40 5.81 -11.95
N PHE A 117 7.59 5.50 -10.68
CA PHE A 117 8.40 4.39 -10.20
C PHE A 117 7.49 3.22 -9.86
N LEU A 118 7.87 2.02 -10.26
CA LEU A 118 7.27 0.76 -9.85
C LEU A 118 8.33 -0.07 -9.13
N PHE A 119 8.34 -0.03 -7.81
CA PHE A 119 9.17 -0.93 -7.00
C PHE A 119 8.47 -2.29 -6.89
N TYR A 120 9.25 -3.37 -6.84
CA TYR A 120 8.72 -4.72 -6.72
C TYR A 120 9.78 -5.69 -6.19
N ASN A 121 9.36 -6.88 -5.84
CA ASN A 121 10.26 -7.96 -5.42
C ASN A 121 10.22 -9.11 -6.42
N THR A 122 11.36 -9.77 -6.60
CA THR A 122 11.40 -11.10 -7.20
C THR A 122 11.66 -12.15 -6.13
N GLY A 123 11.25 -13.38 -6.40
CA GLY A 123 11.49 -14.50 -5.49
C GLY A 123 11.65 -15.83 -6.24
N ASN A 124 12.58 -16.66 -5.78
CA ASN A 124 12.91 -17.94 -6.39
C ASN A 124 12.42 -19.15 -5.58
N ASN A 125 11.75 -18.93 -4.45
CA ASN A 125 11.14 -20.00 -3.65
C ASN A 125 9.96 -19.47 -2.82
N ALA A 126 9.16 -20.39 -2.27
CA ALA A 126 8.07 -20.08 -1.36
C ALA A 126 8.60 -19.40 -0.07
N GLU A 127 7.82 -18.50 0.52
CA GLU A 127 8.25 -17.69 1.68
C GLU A 127 8.76 -18.53 2.84
N GLY A 128 8.11 -19.66 3.15
CA GLY A 128 8.53 -20.57 4.21
C GLY A 128 9.93 -21.14 3.97
N GLU A 129 10.30 -21.42 2.73
CA GLU A 129 11.64 -21.91 2.38
C GLU A 129 12.65 -20.76 2.35
N VAL A 130 12.28 -19.59 1.84
CA VAL A 130 13.15 -18.41 1.88
C VAL A 130 13.52 -18.05 3.33
N ARG A 131 12.58 -18.10 4.28
CA ARG A 131 12.85 -17.89 5.71
C ARG A 131 13.83 -18.91 6.30
N LYS A 132 13.85 -20.14 5.79
CA LYS A 132 14.84 -21.16 6.18
C LYS A 132 16.21 -20.98 5.51
N GLY A 133 16.37 -19.97 4.65
CA GLY A 133 17.59 -19.77 3.89
C GLY A 133 17.64 -20.54 2.56
N ASN A 134 16.56 -21.21 2.15
CA ASN A 134 16.48 -22.00 0.91
C ASN A 134 15.95 -21.18 -0.27
N GLY A 135 16.24 -19.90 -0.32
CA GLY A 135 15.78 -19.02 -1.40
C GLY A 135 16.25 -17.59 -1.20
N LEU A 136 15.87 -16.75 -2.15
CA LEU A 136 16.26 -15.34 -2.20
C LEU A 136 15.07 -14.49 -2.59
N ARG A 137 14.97 -13.31 -1.98
CA ARG A 137 14.18 -12.19 -2.42
C ARG A 137 15.12 -11.09 -2.91
N GLU A 138 14.80 -10.50 -4.04
CA GLU A 138 15.53 -9.35 -4.57
C GLU A 138 14.59 -8.16 -4.72
N VAL A 139 15.16 -6.96 -4.71
CA VAL A 139 14.44 -5.70 -4.79
C VAL A 139 14.80 -5.00 -6.09
N TRP A 140 13.78 -4.65 -6.84
CA TRP A 140 13.91 -4.07 -8.17
C TRP A 140 13.01 -2.86 -8.35
N TYR A 141 13.30 -2.03 -9.34
CA TYR A 141 12.35 -1.05 -9.84
C TYR A 141 12.41 -0.89 -11.36
N LYS A 142 11.34 -0.37 -11.92
CA LYS A 142 11.24 0.17 -13.28
C LYS A 142 10.63 1.55 -13.23
N THR A 143 10.87 2.37 -14.26
CA THR A 143 10.26 3.70 -14.36
C THR A 143 9.54 3.89 -15.68
N SER A 144 8.54 4.79 -15.69
CA SER A 144 7.89 5.29 -16.89
C SER A 144 7.80 6.82 -16.82
N ALA A 145 8.21 7.49 -17.89
CA ALA A 145 8.18 8.94 -18.03
C ALA A 145 7.12 9.44 -19.03
N ASP A 146 6.36 8.53 -19.64
CA ASP A 146 5.39 8.77 -20.69
C ASP A 146 3.97 8.37 -20.30
N GLY A 147 3.65 8.45 -19.01
CA GLY A 147 2.33 8.10 -18.51
C GLY A 147 2.00 6.61 -18.63
N GLY A 148 2.99 5.73 -18.42
CA GLY A 148 2.82 4.28 -18.38
C GLY A 148 2.80 3.62 -19.77
N LEU A 149 3.09 4.34 -20.85
CA LEU A 149 3.12 3.77 -22.21
C LEU A 149 4.33 2.86 -22.38
N THR A 150 5.52 3.33 -21.98
CA THR A 150 6.74 2.51 -21.98
C THR A 150 7.37 2.46 -20.58
N TRP A 151 8.20 1.44 -20.37
CA TRP A 151 8.88 1.20 -19.09
C TRP A 151 10.37 0.96 -19.33
N SER A 152 11.21 1.47 -18.44
CA SER A 152 12.64 1.24 -18.44
C SER A 152 13.00 -0.25 -18.32
N LYS A 153 14.26 -0.59 -18.58
CA LYS A 153 14.83 -1.84 -18.08
C LYS A 153 14.70 -1.89 -16.56
N ALA A 154 14.63 -3.09 -16.01
CA ALA A 154 14.60 -3.31 -14.55
C ALA A 154 15.96 -2.98 -13.95
N THR A 155 15.96 -2.30 -12.79
CA THR A 155 17.18 -1.99 -12.02
C THR A 155 17.12 -2.73 -10.69
N ASN A 156 18.15 -3.56 -10.42
CA ASN A 156 18.30 -4.26 -9.14
C ASN A 156 18.92 -3.30 -8.12
N ILE A 157 18.24 -3.13 -6.98
CA ILE A 157 18.69 -2.30 -5.85
C ILE A 157 18.91 -3.12 -4.58
N THR A 158 18.92 -4.44 -4.66
CA THR A 158 19.01 -5.35 -3.51
C THR A 158 20.17 -4.99 -2.59
N LEU A 159 21.35 -4.73 -3.13
CA LEU A 159 22.54 -4.37 -2.34
C LEU A 159 22.38 -3.07 -1.52
N GLN A 160 21.50 -2.19 -1.95
CA GLN A 160 21.28 -0.91 -1.25
C GLN A 160 20.23 -1.05 -0.14
N VAL A 161 19.19 -1.88 -0.35
CA VAL A 161 17.97 -1.85 0.46
C VAL A 161 17.63 -3.18 1.16
N HIS A 162 18.41 -4.23 0.92
CA HIS A 162 18.25 -5.54 1.54
C HIS A 162 19.63 -6.05 2.04
N ARG A 163 19.63 -7.02 2.99
CA ARG A 163 20.85 -7.55 3.63
C ARG A 163 20.87 -9.08 3.61
N PRO A 164 20.76 -9.71 2.41
CA PRO A 164 20.73 -11.17 2.31
C PRO A 164 22.09 -11.81 2.57
N ARG A 165 22.09 -13.04 3.08
CA ARG A 165 23.27 -13.88 3.21
C ARG A 165 23.16 -15.09 2.28
N GLN A 166 23.39 -14.86 0.98
CA GLN A 166 23.28 -15.85 -0.09
C GLN A 166 24.50 -15.79 -1.05
N PRO A 167 25.76 -15.92 -0.54
CA PRO A 167 26.95 -15.71 -1.36
C PRO A 167 27.11 -16.76 -2.46
N ARG A 168 26.41 -17.92 -2.36
CA ARG A 168 26.38 -18.93 -3.43
C ARG A 168 25.60 -18.49 -4.65
N VAL A 169 24.61 -17.60 -4.47
CA VAL A 169 23.80 -17.04 -5.57
C VAL A 169 24.51 -15.82 -6.16
N ASN A 170 25.01 -14.95 -5.31
CA ASN A 170 25.79 -13.77 -5.69
C ASN A 170 26.78 -13.48 -4.57
N ALA A 171 28.08 -13.46 -4.90
CA ALA A 171 29.16 -13.21 -3.93
C ALA A 171 28.97 -11.91 -3.11
N ALA A 172 28.32 -10.89 -3.70
CA ALA A 172 28.01 -9.64 -3.01
C ALA A 172 26.89 -9.77 -1.96
N TYR A 173 26.07 -10.82 -2.01
CA TYR A 173 25.01 -11.08 -1.02
C TYR A 173 25.57 -11.81 0.20
N ASN A 174 26.46 -11.16 0.94
CA ASN A 174 27.15 -11.72 2.09
C ASN A 174 27.06 -10.81 3.31
N PHE A 175 25.84 -10.41 3.68
CA PHE A 175 25.59 -9.52 4.82
C PHE A 175 25.45 -10.31 6.11
N ALA A 176 26.03 -9.79 7.20
CA ALA A 176 26.01 -10.42 8.52
C ALA A 176 24.58 -10.45 9.11
N GLU A 177 23.73 -9.51 8.71
CA GLU A 177 22.34 -9.39 9.16
C GLU A 177 21.45 -10.56 8.74
N ASP A 178 21.84 -11.31 7.70
CA ASP A 178 21.14 -12.49 7.20
C ASP A 178 19.64 -12.27 7.02
N TRP A 179 19.27 -11.18 6.33
CA TRP A 179 17.86 -10.95 5.99
C TRP A 179 17.43 -11.94 4.92
N ARG A 180 16.31 -12.64 5.17
CA ARG A 180 15.87 -13.75 4.31
C ARG A 180 14.62 -13.41 3.52
N SER A 181 13.43 -13.43 4.13
CA SER A 181 12.24 -12.92 3.47
C SER A 181 12.31 -11.39 3.38
N TYR A 182 11.83 -10.84 2.28
CA TYR A 182 11.77 -9.39 2.07
C TYR A 182 10.55 -9.06 1.23
N ALA A 183 9.84 -8.01 1.60
CA ALA A 183 8.73 -7.49 0.82
C ALA A 183 8.65 -5.97 0.91
N ASN A 184 8.51 -5.32 -0.25
CA ASN A 184 8.05 -3.94 -0.32
C ASN A 184 6.60 -3.85 0.16
N THR A 185 6.15 -2.64 0.48
CA THR A 185 4.76 -2.35 0.76
C THR A 185 3.84 -2.92 -0.32
N PRO A 186 2.84 -3.70 0.03
CA PRO A 186 1.78 -3.99 -0.92
C PRO A 186 0.79 -2.82 -0.92
N GLY A 187 0.72 -2.06 -2.02
CA GLY A 187 -0.16 -0.92 -2.15
C GLY A 187 0.47 0.23 -2.93
N HIS A 188 1.12 1.17 -2.30
CA HIS A 188 1.88 2.24 -2.96
C HIS A 188 3.03 2.72 -2.07
N ALA A 189 4.10 3.21 -2.68
CA ALA A 189 5.10 4.03 -2.00
C ALA A 189 4.60 5.47 -1.93
N MET A 190 5.32 6.36 -1.24
CA MET A 190 4.92 7.75 -1.09
C MET A 190 6.04 8.71 -1.46
N GLN A 191 5.68 9.92 -1.89
CA GLN A 191 6.59 11.04 -2.01
C GLN A 191 6.19 12.16 -1.04
N PHE A 192 7.17 12.78 -0.39
CA PHE A 192 6.95 14.04 0.33
C PHE A 192 6.76 15.17 -0.67
N ASN A 193 5.57 15.79 -0.66
CA ASN A 193 5.23 16.88 -1.58
C ASN A 193 5.61 18.27 -1.03
N SER A 194 5.99 18.36 0.25
CA SER A 194 6.32 19.61 0.93
C SER A 194 7.21 19.36 2.16
N GLY A 195 7.68 20.44 2.77
CA GLY A 195 8.49 20.41 3.99
C GLY A 195 9.95 20.05 3.75
N ASN A 196 10.68 19.71 4.82
CA ASN A 196 12.14 19.51 4.81
C ASN A 196 12.58 18.34 3.91
N TYR A 197 11.70 17.37 3.67
CA TYR A 197 11.98 16.18 2.86
C TYR A 197 11.26 16.22 1.51
N LYS A 198 10.84 17.42 1.03
CA LYS A 198 10.20 17.55 -0.28
C LYS A 198 11.04 16.85 -1.36
N GLY A 199 10.39 15.97 -2.12
CA GLY A 199 11.02 15.17 -3.18
C GLY A 199 11.43 13.77 -2.73
N ARG A 200 11.69 13.53 -1.43
CA ARG A 200 12.00 12.19 -0.93
C ARG A 200 10.90 11.22 -1.30
N ILE A 201 11.26 10.14 -1.96
CA ILE A 201 10.40 8.97 -2.14
C ILE A 201 10.74 7.98 -1.02
N PHE A 202 9.73 7.55 -0.26
CA PHE A 202 9.86 6.54 0.78
C PHE A 202 9.06 5.28 0.39
N VAL A 203 9.71 4.14 0.47
CA VAL A 203 9.12 2.81 0.23
C VAL A 203 9.13 2.04 1.54
N ALA A 204 7.96 1.77 2.07
CA ALA A 204 7.83 0.93 3.24
C ALA A 204 8.18 -0.52 2.89
N ALA A 205 8.79 -1.27 3.81
CA ALA A 205 9.25 -2.63 3.59
C ALA A 205 9.22 -3.44 4.89
N ASN A 206 9.38 -4.75 4.76
CA ASN A 206 9.61 -5.64 5.89
C ASN A 206 10.57 -6.77 5.47
N HIS A 207 11.22 -7.37 6.47
CA HIS A 207 12.08 -8.52 6.25
C HIS A 207 12.01 -9.47 7.44
N SER A 208 12.43 -10.73 7.23
CA SER A 208 12.80 -11.64 8.31
C SER A 208 14.30 -11.72 8.39
N ALA A 209 14.87 -12.01 9.58
CA ALA A 209 16.30 -12.12 9.80
C ALA A 209 16.64 -13.42 10.56
N GLY A 210 17.69 -14.11 10.10
CA GLY A 210 18.14 -15.37 10.66
C GLY A 210 17.12 -16.50 10.56
N GLU A 211 17.21 -17.50 11.47
CA GLU A 211 16.31 -18.64 11.50
C GLU A 211 14.85 -18.24 11.81
N PRO A 212 13.86 -18.95 11.19
CA PRO A 212 12.46 -18.72 11.48
C PRO A 212 12.15 -18.87 12.97
N ARG A 213 11.44 -17.90 13.55
CA ARG A 213 11.02 -17.91 14.95
C ARG A 213 9.54 -18.12 15.09
N GLN A 214 9.13 -18.66 16.24
CA GLN A 214 7.71 -18.80 16.58
C GLN A 214 7.02 -17.42 16.57
N HIS A 215 5.73 -17.43 16.22
CA HIS A 215 4.91 -16.22 16.15
C HIS A 215 5.51 -15.12 15.26
N PHE A 216 6.35 -15.49 14.27
CA PHE A 216 6.94 -14.55 13.31
C PHE A 216 7.74 -13.41 13.99
N THR A 217 8.37 -13.67 15.14
CA THR A 217 9.19 -12.67 15.84
C THR A 217 10.54 -12.40 15.15
N ASP A 218 10.86 -13.16 14.11
CA ASP A 218 11.96 -12.91 13.17
C ASP A 218 11.65 -11.80 12.16
N TYR A 219 10.38 -11.37 12.03
CA TYR A 219 10.00 -10.27 11.13
C TYR A 219 10.15 -8.91 11.79
N THR A 220 10.52 -7.94 10.95
CA THR A 220 10.66 -6.52 11.33
C THR A 220 10.18 -5.64 10.18
N ALA A 221 9.43 -4.58 10.52
CA ALA A 221 9.08 -3.52 9.58
C ALA A 221 10.23 -2.52 9.48
N ASN A 222 10.48 -2.04 8.27
CA ASN A 222 11.45 -1.00 7.93
C ASN A 222 11.01 -0.26 6.68
N GLY A 223 11.90 0.44 6.02
CA GLY A 223 11.72 1.03 4.71
C GLY A 223 13.04 1.45 4.10
N PHE A 224 12.96 2.08 2.97
CA PHE A 224 14.09 2.74 2.32
C PHE A 224 13.61 3.99 1.58
N TYR A 225 14.52 4.89 1.27
CA TYR A 225 14.17 6.14 0.60
C TYR A 225 15.26 6.58 -0.38
N THR A 226 14.86 7.46 -1.28
CA THR A 226 15.76 8.18 -2.20
C THR A 226 15.49 9.67 -2.12
N ASP A 227 16.55 10.47 -2.12
CA ASP A 227 16.52 11.93 -2.14
C ASP A 227 17.00 12.51 -3.49
N ASP A 228 17.42 11.64 -4.41
CA ASP A 228 18.05 11.98 -5.67
C ASP A 228 17.32 11.36 -6.88
N HIS A 229 16.01 11.22 -6.76
CA HIS A 229 15.14 10.69 -7.82
C HIS A 229 15.51 9.27 -8.28
N GLY A 230 15.92 8.40 -7.33
CA GLY A 230 16.17 6.98 -7.58
C GLY A 230 17.57 6.67 -8.12
N LYS A 231 18.54 7.56 -8.00
CA LYS A 231 19.94 7.26 -8.31
C LYS A 231 20.58 6.45 -7.20
N THR A 232 20.31 6.80 -5.94
CA THR A 232 20.76 6.06 -4.76
C THR A 232 19.61 5.83 -3.79
N PHE A 233 19.73 4.78 -2.97
CA PHE A 233 18.75 4.43 -1.95
C PHE A 233 19.42 4.22 -0.59
N THR A 234 18.76 4.70 0.46
CA THR A 234 19.21 4.58 1.85
C THR A 234 18.18 3.76 2.64
N LEU A 235 18.65 2.78 3.39
CA LEU A 235 17.81 2.02 4.33
C LEU A 235 17.39 2.92 5.51
N SER A 236 16.14 2.76 5.96
CA SER A 236 15.72 3.23 7.28
C SER A 236 16.21 2.27 8.37
N GLU A 237 16.23 2.74 9.61
CA GLU A 237 16.35 1.84 10.75
C GLU A 237 15.16 0.86 10.81
N ASN A 238 15.36 -0.26 11.49
CA ASN A 238 14.29 -1.18 11.80
C ASN A 238 13.34 -0.60 12.84
N VAL A 239 12.03 -0.79 12.66
CA VAL A 239 11.08 -0.42 13.71
C VAL A 239 11.28 -1.36 14.91
N PRO A 240 11.46 -0.87 16.13
CA PRO A 240 11.82 -1.68 17.29
C PRO A 240 10.63 -2.46 17.86
N VAL A 241 9.82 -3.07 16.98
CA VAL A 241 8.68 -3.93 17.34
C VAL A 241 8.74 -5.21 16.48
N PRO A 242 9.01 -6.37 17.10
CA PRO A 242 9.09 -7.62 16.36
C PRO A 242 7.73 -8.04 15.80
N GLY A 243 7.76 -8.80 14.70
CA GLY A 243 6.57 -9.27 14.01
C GLY A 243 5.92 -8.24 13.08
N GLY A 244 6.60 -7.12 12.81
CA GLY A 244 6.17 -6.15 11.82
C GLY A 244 6.23 -6.74 10.40
N ASN A 245 5.13 -6.66 9.65
CA ASN A 245 5.01 -7.23 8.31
C ASN A 245 4.42 -6.19 7.34
N GLU A 246 3.56 -6.58 6.41
CA GLU A 246 2.95 -5.70 5.39
C GLU A 246 2.61 -4.32 5.96
N ASN A 247 3.16 -3.28 5.36
CA ASN A 247 3.09 -1.92 5.89
C ASN A 247 2.90 -0.89 4.78
N MET A 248 2.44 0.30 5.12
CA MET A 248 2.39 1.46 4.22
C MET A 248 2.79 2.72 4.98
N ALA A 249 3.43 3.63 4.27
CA ALA A 249 3.85 4.91 4.78
C ALA A 249 2.94 6.05 4.30
N VAL A 250 2.81 7.08 5.12
CA VAL A 250 2.12 8.33 4.78
C VAL A 250 2.83 9.53 5.42
N ALA A 251 2.90 10.64 4.67
CA ALA A 251 3.41 11.89 5.20
C ALA A 251 2.43 12.49 6.23
N LEU A 252 2.97 12.94 7.34
CA LEU A 252 2.29 13.75 8.34
C LEU A 252 2.72 15.22 8.22
N SER A 253 2.00 16.11 8.91
CA SER A 253 2.40 17.52 9.02
C SER A 253 3.74 17.67 9.75
N GLY A 254 4.47 18.75 9.45
CA GLY A 254 5.79 19.02 10.04
C GLY A 254 6.87 18.07 9.55
N SER A 255 6.79 17.60 8.31
CA SER A 255 7.79 16.70 7.68
C SER A 255 7.96 15.36 8.41
N ARG A 256 6.99 14.95 9.22
CA ARG A 256 6.96 13.64 9.86
C ARG A 256 6.42 12.57 8.92
N LEU A 257 6.70 11.32 9.25
CA LEU A 257 6.19 10.14 8.54
C LEU A 257 5.53 9.19 9.53
N MET A 258 4.41 8.61 9.12
CA MET A 258 3.77 7.48 9.78
C MET A 258 3.97 6.22 8.96
N LEU A 259 4.41 5.15 9.61
CA LEU A 259 4.34 3.78 9.09
C LEU A 259 3.20 3.06 9.80
N ASN A 260 2.26 2.51 9.03
CA ASN A 260 1.15 1.71 9.56
C ASN A 260 1.30 0.28 9.06
N PHE A 261 1.41 -0.69 9.98
CA PHE A 261 1.76 -2.05 9.60
C PHE A 261 1.00 -3.14 10.34
N ARG A 262 0.95 -4.30 9.71
CA ARG A 262 0.34 -5.54 10.18
C ARG A 262 1.16 -6.13 11.31
N ASN A 263 0.50 -6.51 12.40
CA ASN A 263 1.07 -7.34 13.46
C ASN A 263 1.01 -8.81 13.07
N GLN A 264 2.09 -9.33 12.48
CA GLN A 264 2.13 -10.73 12.03
C GLN A 264 2.07 -11.74 13.18
N ARG A 265 2.48 -11.35 14.39
CA ARG A 265 2.37 -12.21 15.59
C ARG A 265 0.92 -12.53 15.92
N GLY A 266 0.02 -11.58 15.70
CA GLY A 266 -1.42 -11.78 15.93
C GLY A 266 -1.82 -11.88 17.40
N ASP A 267 -0.94 -11.60 18.33
CA ASP A 267 -1.21 -11.54 19.77
C ASP A 267 -2.12 -10.36 20.13
N ILE A 268 -1.88 -9.21 19.52
CA ILE A 268 -2.71 -8.01 19.62
C ILE A 268 -3.39 -7.77 18.27
N LYS A 269 -4.73 -7.80 18.25
CA LYS A 269 -5.53 -7.67 17.02
C LYS A 269 -5.78 -6.21 16.65
N SER A 270 -4.71 -5.45 16.50
CA SER A 270 -4.74 -4.06 16.03
C SER A 270 -3.53 -3.76 15.16
N ARG A 271 -3.61 -2.65 14.40
CA ARG A 271 -2.48 -2.15 13.63
C ARG A 271 -1.37 -1.68 14.56
N ILE A 272 -0.13 -1.78 14.09
CA ILE A 272 1.01 -1.12 14.69
C ILE A 272 1.28 0.16 13.91
N VAL A 273 1.61 1.23 14.62
CA VAL A 273 1.95 2.54 14.06
C VAL A 273 3.35 2.91 14.56
N ALA A 274 4.23 3.32 13.66
CA ALA A 274 5.49 3.96 14.01
C ALA A 274 5.53 5.38 13.44
N ILE A 275 6.11 6.31 14.17
CA ILE A 275 6.26 7.72 13.81
C ILE A 275 7.75 8.06 13.70
N SER A 276 8.08 8.81 12.68
CA SER A 276 9.41 9.36 12.41
C SER A 276 9.34 10.87 12.26
N SER A 277 10.24 11.60 12.90
CA SER A 277 10.43 13.04 12.74
C SER A 277 11.50 13.41 11.72
N ASN A 278 12.25 12.43 11.21
CA ASN A 278 13.36 12.64 10.28
C ASN A 278 13.11 12.03 8.88
N GLY A 279 11.81 12.04 8.45
CA GLY A 279 11.41 11.61 7.11
C GLY A 279 11.60 10.11 6.86
N GLY A 280 11.52 9.28 7.90
CA GLY A 280 11.57 7.83 7.81
C GLY A 280 12.98 7.24 7.97
N ALA A 281 14.01 8.04 8.30
CA ALA A 281 15.35 7.50 8.52
C ALA A 281 15.42 6.66 9.81
N SER A 282 14.77 7.11 10.89
CA SER A 282 14.63 6.39 12.15
C SER A 282 13.25 6.61 12.77
N TRP A 283 12.95 5.96 13.90
CA TRP A 283 11.63 5.90 14.49
C TRP A 283 11.64 6.47 15.91
N ASP A 284 10.84 7.52 16.13
CA ASP A 284 10.74 8.18 17.46
C ASP A 284 9.89 7.34 18.43
N THR A 285 8.86 6.65 17.91
CA THR A 285 7.94 5.82 18.68
C THR A 285 7.28 4.76 17.82
N ALA A 286 6.87 3.65 18.44
CA ALA A 286 6.01 2.65 17.84
C ALA A 286 5.00 2.14 18.88
N TYR A 287 3.74 1.96 18.47
CA TYR A 287 2.65 1.55 19.37
C TYR A 287 1.55 0.79 18.64
N PHE A 288 0.73 0.04 19.39
CA PHE A 288 -0.48 -0.60 18.90
C PHE A 288 -1.66 0.39 18.95
N ASP A 289 -2.22 0.73 17.78
CA ASP A 289 -3.40 1.59 17.71
C ASP A 289 -4.68 0.78 17.90
N LYS A 290 -5.23 0.79 19.11
CA LYS A 290 -6.46 0.06 19.49
C LYS A 290 -7.70 0.55 18.73
N ASN A 291 -7.66 1.74 18.10
CA ASN A 291 -8.75 2.26 17.27
C ASN A 291 -8.75 1.65 15.86
N LEU A 292 -7.70 0.92 15.49
CA LEU A 292 -7.52 0.26 14.21
C LEU A 292 -7.49 -1.27 14.38
N PRO A 293 -8.64 -1.92 14.65
CA PRO A 293 -8.70 -3.37 14.75
C PRO A 293 -8.26 -4.03 13.43
N ASP A 294 -7.57 -5.17 13.54
CA ASP A 294 -6.94 -5.85 12.39
C ASP A 294 -6.93 -7.38 12.59
N PRO A 295 -7.37 -8.17 11.59
CA PRO A 295 -7.38 -9.63 11.64
C PRO A 295 -6.06 -10.25 11.13
N ILE A 296 -4.93 -9.59 11.29
CA ILE A 296 -3.64 -9.94 10.69
C ILE A 296 -3.75 -9.84 9.16
N CYS A 297 -3.96 -8.62 8.67
CA CYS A 297 -4.13 -8.34 7.25
C CYS A 297 -3.50 -7.02 6.85
N GLN A 298 -3.25 -6.85 5.54
CA GLN A 298 -2.83 -5.56 4.99
C GLN A 298 -3.92 -4.48 5.19
N GLY A 299 -3.48 -3.27 5.48
CA GLY A 299 -4.28 -2.04 5.44
C GLY A 299 -3.68 -1.02 4.48
N SER A 300 -4.49 -0.09 4.00
CA SER A 300 -4.07 0.97 3.09
C SER A 300 -4.26 2.34 3.75
N ILE A 301 -3.23 3.20 3.67
CA ILE A 301 -3.27 4.55 4.21
C ILE A 301 -2.83 5.56 3.15
N LEU A 302 -3.51 6.71 3.11
CA LEU A 302 -3.23 7.77 2.13
C LEU A 302 -3.51 9.14 2.74
N GLN A 303 -2.66 10.13 2.43
CA GLN A 303 -2.96 11.54 2.65
C GLN A 303 -3.94 12.04 1.58
N VAL A 304 -5.10 12.51 2.00
CA VAL A 304 -6.19 12.96 1.09
C VAL A 304 -6.44 14.45 1.13
N GLY A 305 -5.78 15.18 2.01
CA GLY A 305 -5.94 16.62 2.13
C GLY A 305 -5.15 17.21 3.29
N ASN A 306 -5.44 18.47 3.59
CA ASN A 306 -4.90 19.20 4.74
C ASN A 306 -5.99 20.03 5.38
N ASN A 307 -6.00 20.10 6.71
CA ASN A 307 -6.92 20.91 7.51
C ASN A 307 -6.11 21.74 8.51
N LYS A 308 -6.04 23.05 8.28
CA LYS A 308 -5.34 23.98 9.19
C LYS A 308 -3.94 23.53 9.58
N GLY A 309 -3.16 23.07 8.58
CA GLY A 309 -1.78 22.60 8.78
C GLY A 309 -1.63 21.17 9.24
N GLN A 310 -2.71 20.43 9.51
CA GLN A 310 -2.69 19.01 9.80
C GLN A 310 -3.12 18.19 8.60
N ASN A 311 -2.44 17.09 8.30
CA ASN A 311 -2.81 16.24 7.18
C ASN A 311 -4.08 15.45 7.49
N ILE A 312 -4.98 15.43 6.50
CA ILE A 312 -6.16 14.56 6.51
C ILE A 312 -5.73 13.22 5.95
N LEU A 313 -5.92 12.17 6.73
CA LEU A 313 -5.58 10.81 6.35
C LEU A 313 -6.83 9.96 6.14
N ALA A 314 -6.77 9.09 5.14
CA ALA A 314 -7.73 8.03 4.93
C ALA A 314 -7.05 6.69 5.16
N PHE A 315 -7.66 5.84 5.99
CA PHE A 315 -7.19 4.48 6.27
C PHE A 315 -8.27 3.46 5.97
N CYS A 316 -7.93 2.41 5.26
CA CYS A 316 -8.86 1.35 4.90
C CYS A 316 -8.28 -0.02 5.22
N ASN A 317 -9.02 -0.82 5.99
CA ASN A 317 -8.68 -2.21 6.27
C ASN A 317 -9.92 -3.06 6.56
N ALA A 318 -9.74 -4.38 6.67
CA ALA A 318 -10.71 -5.26 7.29
C ALA A 318 -10.76 -4.94 8.80
N ALA A 319 -11.86 -4.36 9.27
CA ALA A 319 -11.99 -3.83 10.63
C ALA A 319 -12.57 -4.84 11.63
N ASP A 320 -12.24 -6.11 11.48
CA ASP A 320 -12.59 -7.20 12.35
C ASP A 320 -11.33 -7.74 13.04
N THR A 321 -11.43 -8.31 14.22
CA THR A 321 -10.29 -8.89 14.93
C THR A 321 -10.11 -10.39 14.66
N ALA A 322 -11.12 -11.05 14.09
CA ALA A 322 -11.11 -12.49 13.85
C ALA A 322 -11.06 -12.87 12.37
N ARG A 323 -11.72 -12.10 11.50
CA ARG A 323 -11.92 -12.44 10.08
C ARG A 323 -11.60 -11.28 9.16
N ARG A 324 -11.23 -11.57 7.91
CA ARG A 324 -11.01 -10.55 6.85
C ARG A 324 -12.36 -10.08 6.29
N ASN A 325 -13.15 -9.39 7.13
CA ASN A 325 -14.44 -8.82 6.77
C ASN A 325 -14.55 -7.37 7.25
N LEU A 326 -15.71 -6.75 7.16
CA LEU A 326 -16.00 -5.38 7.60
C LEU A 326 -15.02 -4.37 6.99
N LEU A 327 -14.81 -4.41 5.66
CA LEU A 327 -13.95 -3.41 5.00
C LEU A 327 -14.45 -2.01 5.35
N THR A 328 -13.62 -1.29 6.09
CA THR A 328 -13.97 0.01 6.67
C THR A 328 -12.97 1.06 6.24
N LEU A 329 -13.48 2.17 5.72
CA LEU A 329 -12.73 3.40 5.48
C LEU A 329 -12.88 4.33 6.70
N ARG A 330 -11.76 4.78 7.23
CA ARG A 330 -11.68 5.76 8.33
C ARG A 330 -11.01 7.02 7.87
N ILE A 331 -11.46 8.17 8.37
CA ILE A 331 -10.86 9.47 8.09
C ILE A 331 -10.35 10.06 9.40
N SER A 332 -9.11 10.54 9.37
CA SER A 332 -8.50 11.34 10.42
C SER A 332 -8.26 12.77 9.92
N PHE A 333 -8.57 13.76 10.73
CA PHE A 333 -8.36 15.19 10.44
C PHE A 333 -7.19 15.78 11.23
N ASN A 334 -6.41 14.95 11.90
CA ASN A 334 -5.36 15.37 12.83
C ASN A 334 -4.15 14.42 12.80
N ASP A 335 -3.62 14.13 11.59
CA ASP A 335 -2.42 13.31 11.40
C ASP A 335 -2.55 11.87 11.96
N GLY A 336 -3.75 11.28 11.92
CA GLY A 336 -3.95 9.92 12.40
C GLY A 336 -4.05 9.78 13.92
N ARG A 337 -4.06 10.86 14.71
CA ARG A 337 -4.20 10.81 16.17
C ARG A 337 -5.57 10.31 16.61
N THR A 338 -6.61 10.66 15.86
CA THR A 338 -7.96 10.14 16.05
C THR A 338 -8.62 9.83 14.71
N TRP A 339 -9.46 8.80 14.71
CA TRP A 339 -10.20 8.33 13.54
C TRP A 339 -11.69 8.59 13.75
N LYS A 340 -12.27 9.59 13.04
CA LYS A 340 -13.59 10.11 13.37
C LYS A 340 -14.73 9.57 12.52
N LYS A 341 -14.47 9.12 11.30
CA LYS A 341 -15.54 8.72 10.37
C LYS A 341 -15.29 7.30 9.89
N ASN A 342 -16.24 6.41 10.20
CA ASN A 342 -16.24 5.04 9.72
C ASN A 342 -17.26 4.91 8.58
N ILE A 343 -16.80 4.52 7.39
CA ILE A 343 -17.64 4.22 6.23
C ILE A 343 -17.49 2.73 5.94
N TRP A 344 -18.56 2.00 6.09
CA TRP A 344 -18.59 0.57 5.81
C TRP A 344 -18.74 0.37 4.30
N LEU A 345 -17.74 -0.26 3.67
CA LEU A 345 -17.71 -0.46 2.23
C LEU A 345 -18.29 -1.82 1.84
N THR A 346 -18.15 -2.82 2.72
CA THR A 346 -18.76 -4.15 2.56
C THR A 346 -18.76 -4.90 3.88
N LYS A 347 -19.78 -5.74 4.09
CA LYS A 347 -19.89 -6.62 5.28
C LYS A 347 -19.15 -7.94 5.13
N LEU A 348 -18.85 -8.39 3.92
CA LEU A 348 -18.17 -9.66 3.65
C LEU A 348 -17.08 -9.46 2.61
N LEU A 349 -15.87 -9.85 2.94
CA LEU A 349 -14.72 -9.97 2.05
C LEU A 349 -14.27 -11.43 2.03
N THR A 350 -14.83 -12.23 1.15
CA THR A 350 -14.24 -13.50 0.78
C THR A 350 -13.29 -13.28 -0.38
N GLY A 351 -11.97 -13.21 -0.08
CA GLY A 351 -10.92 -13.24 -1.11
C GLY A 351 -10.71 -11.98 -1.98
N ILE A 352 -11.45 -10.89 -1.77
CA ILE A 352 -11.36 -9.67 -2.59
C ILE A 352 -10.62 -8.58 -1.80
N LYS A 353 -9.46 -8.15 -2.29
CA LYS A 353 -8.85 -6.89 -1.88
C LYS A 353 -9.54 -5.76 -2.66
N VAL A 354 -10.19 -4.84 -1.96
CA VAL A 354 -10.81 -3.67 -2.57
C VAL A 354 -9.78 -2.54 -2.64
N ILE A 355 -9.53 -2.06 -3.84
CA ILE A 355 -8.79 -0.82 -4.05
C ILE A 355 -9.80 0.31 -3.99
N ILE A 356 -9.62 1.25 -3.09
CA ILE A 356 -10.38 2.49 -3.07
C ILE A 356 -9.49 3.56 -3.66
N PRO A 357 -9.80 4.07 -4.85
CA PRO A 357 -9.15 5.26 -5.33
C PRO A 357 -9.66 6.44 -4.49
N LEU A 358 -8.88 6.86 -3.51
CA LEU A 358 -9.08 8.16 -2.89
C LEU A 358 -8.53 9.20 -3.87
N ILE A 359 -9.37 9.60 -4.81
CA ILE A 359 -9.01 10.62 -5.79
C ILE A 359 -8.93 11.95 -5.04
N ARG A 360 -7.76 12.56 -5.04
CA ARG A 360 -7.58 13.93 -4.63
C ARG A 360 -8.34 14.81 -5.63
N THR A 361 -9.45 15.41 -5.23
CA THR A 361 -10.00 16.55 -5.96
C THR A 361 -9.15 17.75 -5.58
N SER A 362 -8.43 18.29 -6.56
CA SER A 362 -7.70 19.56 -6.48
C SER A 362 -8.65 20.71 -6.13
#